data_45967675ef7319ee195aa12c8c4a13be
#
_entry.id   45967675ef7319ee195aa12c8c4a13be
#
_cell.length_a   1.000
_cell.length_b   1.000
_cell.length_c   1.000
_cell.angle_alpha   90.00
_cell.angle_beta   90.00
_cell.angle_gamma   90.00
#
_symmetry.space_group_name_H-M   'P 1'
#
loop_
_entity.id
_entity.type
_entity.pdbx_description
1 polymer ?
#
loop_
_entity_poly.entity_id
_entity_poly.type
_entity_poly.pdbx_seq_one_letter_code
_entity_poly.pdbx_strand_id
1 'polypeptide(L)'
;MENLFDIPNEVIENEADEFFEALICGKNGVNVERIVSMGQVTEENRWYDQVQDEWVAVIKGSAKVQHEDGREICLEVGDHLLIPKHVRHRVSYTSSPCIWLAVFGDDLILK
;
A
#
# COMPACT_ATOMS: atom_id res chain seq x y z
N MET A 1 -18.02 10.68 11.86
CA MET A 1 -17.76 9.85 10.64
C MET A 1 -16.39 10.20 10.11
N GLU A 2 -15.61 9.19 9.80
CA GLU A 2 -14.27 9.36 9.26
C GLU A 2 -14.32 9.25 7.73
N ASN A 3 -13.43 9.95 7.07
CA ASN A 3 -13.34 9.95 5.62
C ASN A 3 -11.95 9.50 5.18
N LEU A 4 -11.90 8.56 4.24
CA LEU A 4 -10.62 8.00 3.76
C LEU A 4 -9.72 9.03 3.08
N PHE A 5 -10.28 10.14 2.61
CA PHE A 5 -9.51 11.18 1.93
C PHE A 5 -8.99 12.27 2.88
N ASP A 6 -9.41 12.26 4.14
CA ASP A 6 -8.92 13.23 5.12
C ASP A 6 -7.55 12.80 5.62
N ILE A 7 -6.57 13.69 5.45
CA ILE A 7 -5.19 13.44 5.86
C ILE A 7 -4.87 14.38 7.02
N PRO A 8 -4.48 13.84 8.19
CA PRO A 8 -4.08 14.68 9.32
C PRO A 8 -2.90 15.58 8.97
N ASN A 9 -2.87 16.79 9.52
CA ASN A 9 -1.79 17.74 9.24
C ASN A 9 -0.41 17.20 9.61
N GLU A 10 -0.30 16.46 10.69
CA GLU A 10 0.96 15.84 11.10
C GLU A 10 1.49 14.83 10.08
N VAL A 11 0.61 14.20 9.32
CA VAL A 11 0.99 13.30 8.24
C VAL A 11 1.50 14.09 7.04
N ILE A 12 0.81 15.17 6.69
CA ILE A 12 1.21 16.05 5.58
C ILE A 12 2.59 16.65 5.85
N GLU A 13 2.87 17.00 7.09
CA GLU A 13 4.13 17.63 7.51
C GLU A 13 5.28 16.65 7.69
N ASN A 14 4.97 15.35 7.83
CA ASN A 14 5.99 14.31 8.01
C ASN A 14 6.38 13.73 6.64
N GLU A 15 7.49 14.19 6.08
CA GLU A 15 8.00 13.70 4.80
C GLU A 15 8.87 12.45 4.95
N ALA A 16 9.25 12.06 6.17
CA ALA A 16 10.16 10.96 6.40
C ALA A 16 9.46 9.61 6.32
N ASP A 17 8.29 9.47 6.94
CA ASP A 17 7.61 8.20 7.10
C ASP A 17 6.22 8.19 6.50
N GLU A 18 5.86 7.08 5.85
CA GLU A 18 4.49 6.81 5.45
C GLU A 18 3.62 6.63 6.68
N PHE A 19 2.33 6.95 6.55
CA PHE A 19 1.35 6.77 7.60
C PHE A 19 0.54 5.50 7.35
N PHE A 20 0.52 4.60 8.34
CA PHE A 20 -0.23 3.35 8.29
C PHE A 20 -1.33 3.41 9.34
N GLU A 21 -2.57 3.22 8.92
CA GLU A 21 -3.72 3.28 9.80
C GLU A 21 -4.57 2.02 9.68
N ALA A 22 -4.70 1.27 10.77
CA ALA A 22 -5.58 0.11 10.80
C ALA A 22 -7.03 0.58 10.81
N LEU A 23 -7.82 0.10 9.85
CA LEU A 23 -9.24 0.43 9.74
C LEU A 23 -10.11 -0.70 10.30
N ILE A 24 -9.77 -1.94 9.96
CA ILE A 24 -10.54 -3.12 10.35
C ILE A 24 -9.55 -4.25 10.66
N CYS A 25 -9.79 -4.95 11.76
CA CYS A 25 -9.07 -6.17 12.11
C CYS A 25 -10.09 -7.29 12.29
N GLY A 26 -9.95 -8.35 11.50
CA GLY A 26 -10.82 -9.51 11.56
C GLY A 26 -10.23 -10.63 12.41
N LYS A 27 -11.10 -11.54 12.90
CA LYS A 27 -10.70 -12.65 13.76
C LYS A 27 -9.75 -13.66 13.09
N ASN A 28 -9.85 -13.79 11.77
CA ASN A 28 -9.05 -14.76 11.01
C ASN A 28 -7.78 -14.15 10.41
N GLY A 29 -7.27 -13.09 11.02
CA GLY A 29 -6.05 -12.44 10.55
C GLY A 29 -6.22 -11.51 9.35
N VAL A 30 -7.46 -11.22 8.96
CA VAL A 30 -7.72 -10.22 7.92
C VAL A 30 -7.59 -8.84 8.52
N ASN A 31 -6.79 -7.99 7.87
CA ASN A 31 -6.60 -6.60 8.28
C ASN A 31 -6.85 -5.70 7.07
N VAL A 32 -7.53 -4.59 7.32
CA VAL A 32 -7.71 -3.53 6.32
C VAL A 32 -7.01 -2.29 6.83
N GLU A 33 -6.15 -1.71 6.03
CA GLU A 33 -5.37 -0.52 6.37
C GLU A 33 -5.53 0.56 5.33
N ARG A 34 -5.45 1.80 5.79
CA ARG A 34 -5.22 2.96 4.93
C ARG A 34 -3.73 3.30 5.03
N ILE A 35 -3.10 3.52 3.88
CA ILE A 35 -1.70 3.95 3.81
C ILE A 35 -1.68 5.30 3.12
N VAL A 36 -1.03 6.27 3.74
CA VAL A 36 -0.83 7.59 3.14
C VAL A 36 0.65 7.80 2.91
N SER A 37 1.01 7.94 1.64
CA SER A 37 2.38 8.25 1.22
C SER A 37 2.45 9.72 0.80
N MET A 38 3.53 10.38 1.20
CA MET A 38 3.82 11.77 0.83
C MET A 38 5.10 11.80 -0.02
N GLY A 39 5.15 10.96 -1.05
CA GLY A 39 6.29 10.83 -1.93
C GLY A 39 7.34 9.81 -1.51
N GLN A 40 7.14 9.12 -0.38
CA GLN A 40 8.10 8.12 0.09
C GLN A 40 8.16 6.91 -0.83
N VAL A 41 9.32 6.31 -0.89
CA VAL A 41 9.57 5.07 -1.64
C VAL A 41 10.37 4.11 -0.77
N THR A 42 10.28 2.82 -1.08
CA THR A 42 11.13 1.81 -0.45
C THR A 42 12.58 2.06 -0.88
N GLU A 43 13.51 2.00 0.06
CA GLU A 43 14.93 2.14 -0.25
C GLU A 43 15.36 1.13 -1.30
N GLU A 44 16.26 1.56 -2.18
CA GLU A 44 16.83 0.69 -3.20
C GLU A 44 17.50 -0.52 -2.54
N ASN A 45 17.35 -1.69 -3.14
CA ASN A 45 17.85 -2.97 -2.63
C ASN A 45 17.13 -3.50 -1.37
N ARG A 46 16.05 -2.87 -0.96
CA ARG A 46 15.16 -3.42 0.08
C ARG A 46 13.90 -3.97 -0.56
N TRP A 47 13.47 -5.12 -0.07
CA TRP A 47 12.29 -5.81 -0.61
C TRP A 47 11.38 -6.22 0.53
N TYR A 48 10.09 -5.96 0.34
CA TYR A 48 9.07 -6.55 1.21
C TYR A 48 8.92 -8.02 0.86
N ASP A 49 8.87 -8.85 1.88
CA ASP A 49 8.60 -10.29 1.77
C ASP A 49 7.62 -10.60 2.90
N GLN A 50 6.35 -10.70 2.56
CA GLN A 50 5.28 -10.74 3.54
C GLN A 50 4.76 -12.15 3.73
N VAL A 51 4.31 -12.45 4.95
CA VAL A 51 3.76 -13.78 5.31
C VAL A 51 2.28 -13.92 4.96
N GLN A 52 1.62 -12.83 4.56
CA GLN A 52 0.23 -12.82 4.11
C GLN A 52 0.13 -12.25 2.71
N ASP A 53 -0.96 -12.59 2.02
CA ASP A 53 -1.30 -11.92 0.77
C ASP A 53 -1.72 -10.48 1.05
N GLU A 54 -1.45 -9.59 0.11
CA GLU A 54 -1.86 -8.19 0.18
C GLU A 54 -2.60 -7.79 -1.09
N TRP A 55 -3.84 -7.35 -0.95
CA TRP A 55 -4.54 -6.66 -2.03
C TRP A 55 -4.45 -5.17 -1.76
N VAL A 56 -4.04 -4.38 -2.75
CA VAL A 56 -3.86 -2.95 -2.59
C VAL A 56 -4.50 -2.20 -3.75
N ALA A 57 -5.15 -1.09 -3.43
CA ALA A 57 -5.75 -0.19 -4.42
C ALA A 57 -5.31 1.24 -4.14
N VAL A 58 -5.04 2.01 -5.19
CA VAL A 58 -4.79 3.44 -5.08
C VAL A 58 -6.13 4.16 -5.21
N ILE A 59 -6.50 4.94 -4.19
CA ILE A 59 -7.74 5.70 -4.19
C ILE A 59 -7.51 7.21 -4.38
N LYS A 60 -6.26 7.68 -4.24
CA LYS A 60 -5.87 9.05 -4.57
C LYS A 60 -4.40 9.06 -4.96
N GLY A 61 -4.07 9.82 -6.00
CA GLY A 61 -2.70 9.92 -6.49
C GLY A 61 -2.32 8.76 -7.37
N SER A 62 -1.03 8.44 -7.40
CA SER A 62 -0.48 7.37 -8.21
C SER A 62 0.76 6.76 -7.56
N ALA A 63 1.09 5.54 -7.96
CA ALA A 63 2.23 4.82 -7.40
C ALA A 63 2.79 3.82 -8.40
N LYS A 64 3.98 3.31 -8.11
CA LYS A 64 4.59 2.20 -8.85
C LYS A 64 5.07 1.15 -7.87
N VAL A 65 4.75 -0.10 -8.15
CA VAL A 65 5.21 -1.27 -7.41
C VAL A 65 6.12 -2.08 -8.32
N GLN A 66 7.33 -2.35 -7.84
CA GLN A 66 8.31 -3.15 -8.57
C GLN A 66 8.45 -4.52 -7.92
N HIS A 67 8.37 -5.56 -8.73
CA HIS A 67 8.66 -6.92 -8.31
C HIS A 67 10.15 -7.23 -8.46
N GLU A 68 10.64 -8.19 -7.69
CA GLU A 68 12.06 -8.57 -7.73
C GLU A 68 12.51 -9.06 -9.11
N ASP A 69 11.58 -9.61 -9.91
CA ASP A 69 11.87 -10.05 -11.28
C ASP A 69 12.06 -8.88 -12.27
N GLY A 70 11.93 -7.64 -11.81
CA GLY A 70 12.12 -6.44 -12.60
C GLY A 70 10.83 -5.82 -13.14
N ARG A 71 9.68 -6.50 -13.04
CA ARG A 71 8.42 -5.93 -13.50
C ARG A 71 8.05 -4.74 -12.63
N GLU A 72 7.66 -3.64 -13.26
CA GLU A 72 7.17 -2.46 -12.57
C GLU A 72 5.73 -2.21 -12.99
N ILE A 73 4.84 -2.10 -12.01
CA ILE A 73 3.40 -1.93 -12.22
C ILE A 73 3.04 -0.52 -11.79
N CYS A 74 2.47 0.26 -12.72
CA CYS A 74 1.98 1.61 -12.46
C CYS A 74 0.52 1.53 -12.01
N LEU A 75 0.20 2.18 -10.90
CA LEU A 75 -1.14 2.22 -10.32
C LEU A 75 -1.65 3.66 -10.32
N GLU A 76 -2.74 3.89 -11.03
CA GLU A 76 -3.50 5.12 -11.00
C GLU A 76 -4.75 4.94 -10.12
N VAL A 77 -5.49 6.02 -9.90
CA VAL A 77 -6.71 5.98 -9.08
C VAL A 77 -7.67 4.89 -9.59
N GLY A 78 -8.07 4.00 -8.71
CA GLY A 78 -8.95 2.88 -9.01
C GLY A 78 -8.24 1.60 -9.41
N ASP A 79 -6.95 1.66 -9.73
CA ASP A 79 -6.18 0.47 -10.04
C ASP A 79 -5.89 -0.32 -8.77
N HIS A 80 -5.92 -1.63 -8.87
CA HIS A 80 -5.64 -2.51 -7.74
C HIS A 80 -4.75 -3.68 -8.16
N LEU A 81 -4.08 -4.27 -7.18
CA LEU A 81 -3.10 -5.31 -7.39
C LEU A 81 -3.15 -6.30 -6.23
N LEU A 82 -3.15 -7.59 -6.53
CA LEU A 82 -2.93 -8.62 -5.53
C LEU A 82 -1.46 -9.02 -5.54
N ILE A 83 -0.84 -8.92 -4.37
CA ILE A 83 0.56 -9.32 -4.16
C ILE A 83 0.53 -10.57 -3.28
N PRO A 84 0.78 -11.77 -3.85
CA PRO A 84 0.79 -12.99 -3.05
C PRO A 84 1.89 -12.97 -1.99
N LYS A 85 1.67 -13.70 -0.90
CA LYS A 85 2.68 -13.87 0.15
C LYS A 85 4.02 -14.30 -0.45
N HIS A 86 5.10 -13.82 0.12
CA HIS A 86 6.47 -14.13 -0.26
C HIS A 86 6.87 -13.70 -1.68
N VAL A 87 5.99 -13.00 -2.42
CA VAL A 87 6.38 -12.35 -3.67
C VAL A 87 7.08 -11.05 -3.30
N ARG A 88 8.38 -10.99 -3.50
CA ARG A 88 9.20 -9.85 -3.11
C ARG A 88 8.94 -8.66 -4.00
N HIS A 89 8.66 -7.52 -3.37
CA HIS A 89 8.29 -6.29 -4.06
C HIS A 89 8.75 -5.07 -3.28
N ARG A 90 8.75 -3.93 -3.95
CA ARG A 90 9.04 -2.63 -3.35
C ARG A 90 8.16 -1.56 -3.98
N VAL A 91 7.96 -0.46 -3.27
CA VAL A 91 7.29 0.71 -3.81
C VAL A 91 8.37 1.60 -4.41
N SER A 92 8.38 1.74 -5.73
CA SER A 92 9.40 2.48 -6.46
C SER A 92 9.03 3.92 -6.75
N TYR A 93 7.74 4.27 -6.58
CA TYR A 93 7.26 5.64 -6.74
C TYR A 93 5.95 5.83 -5.98
N THR A 94 5.78 6.99 -5.35
CA THR A 94 4.48 7.48 -4.87
C THR A 94 4.35 8.96 -5.17
N SER A 95 3.13 9.39 -5.53
CA SER A 95 2.79 10.80 -5.57
C SER A 95 2.69 11.36 -4.15
N SER A 96 2.60 12.66 -4.02
CA SER A 96 2.44 13.34 -2.74
C SER A 96 1.18 14.22 -2.79
N PRO A 97 0.05 13.80 -2.19
CA PRO A 97 -0.14 12.52 -1.49
C PRO A 97 -0.46 11.35 -2.42
N CYS A 98 -0.34 10.16 -1.88
CA CYS A 98 -0.89 8.94 -2.45
C CYS A 98 -1.62 8.20 -1.33
N ILE A 99 -2.90 7.90 -1.53
CA ILE A 99 -3.68 7.16 -0.55
C ILE A 99 -3.97 5.77 -1.10
N TRP A 100 -3.60 4.78 -0.31
CA TRP A 100 -3.80 3.37 -0.62
C TRP A 100 -4.80 2.75 0.36
N LEU A 101 -5.57 1.82 -0.15
CA LEU A 101 -6.38 0.92 0.67
C LEU A 101 -5.78 -0.47 0.53
N ALA A 102 -5.40 -1.08 1.64
CA ALA A 102 -4.74 -2.38 1.64
C ALA A 102 -5.53 -3.40 2.46
N VAL A 103 -5.65 -4.61 1.93
CA VAL A 103 -6.26 -5.74 2.63
C VAL A 103 -5.20 -6.83 2.74
N PHE A 104 -4.91 -7.24 3.98
CA PHE A 104 -3.99 -8.33 4.27
C PHE A 104 -4.78 -9.54 4.75
N GLY A 105 -4.41 -10.70 4.30
CA GLY A 105 -5.04 -11.93 4.73
C GLY A 105 -4.38 -13.17 4.13
N ASP A 106 -4.85 -14.33 4.55
CA ASP A 106 -4.39 -15.60 4.01
C ASP A 106 -5.33 -16.04 2.89
N ASP A 107 -4.75 -16.67 1.84
CA ASP A 107 -5.50 -17.26 0.75
C ASP A 107 -6.48 -16.29 0.07
N LEU A 108 -6.05 -15.05 -0.15
CA LEU A 108 -6.84 -14.08 -0.90
C LEU A 108 -6.84 -14.45 -2.38
N ILE A 109 -8.02 -14.47 -2.98
CA ILE A 109 -8.18 -14.84 -4.38
C ILE A 109 -8.84 -13.68 -5.12
N LEU A 110 -8.15 -13.19 -6.14
CA LEU A 110 -8.69 -12.15 -7.01
C LEU A 110 -9.73 -12.79 -7.94
N LYS A 111 -10.96 -12.24 -7.91
CA LYS A 111 -12.08 -12.77 -8.71
C LYS A 111 -12.10 -12.18 -10.12
#